data_dd5e71d03389a4718235622b874817ba
#
_entry.id   dd5e71d03389a4718235622b874817ba
#
_cell.length_a   1.000
_cell.length_b   1.000
_cell.length_c   1.000
_cell.angle_alpha   90.00
_cell.angle_beta   90.00
_cell.angle_gamma   90.00
#
_symmetry.space_group_name_H-M   'P 1'
#
loop_
_entity.id
_entity.type
_entity.pdbx_description
1 polymer ?
#
loop_
_entity_poly.entity_id
_entity_poly.type
_entity_poly.pdbx_seq_one_letter_code
_entity_poly.pdbx_strand_id
1 'polypeptide(L)'
;MLNTLPGKWRLSIAALGASLLLSLPSWAATAPTQLPPRSVYGTAPPVTLLLYSLAPDLLAGWNFPLNKMAGLGMSTNSEYLLPATRNLPVLGGWDPGDKPELERVLAIHPKLALLWAPYLDNARLRSELQRIDVPTLAVHLKSLNDYPAAYRLLGDKLGQGARGELLATAFQNILNRLQKLRSFIPQAQRQTVYYAEGVDGLMTDTANSPHTEVIRAAGGDNVFTGKATALKGMERVSMGQVLAWNPDVILVQDPVFYRRVYSLPAWQGLKAVKAHRVYLVPRQPFNWMDRPPSFMQGLGALWLAHALYPQQSKIHLNQEIQDFFNTFLQESVTKAQAQAMWQP
;
A
#
# COMPACT_ATOMS: atom_id res chain seq x y z
N MET A 1 -62.83 -56.37 56.78
CA MET A 1 -64.23 -56.01 56.83
C MET A 1 -64.41 -54.68 56.16
N LEU A 2 -64.99 -54.71 54.97
CA LEU A 2 -66.19 -53.96 54.61
C LEU A 2 -66.09 -52.43 54.76
N ASN A 3 -66.18 -51.71 53.80
CA ASN A 3 -67.14 -51.23 52.77
C ASN A 3 -67.03 -49.72 52.76
N THR A 4 -67.16 -48.88 51.79
CA THR A 4 -67.86 -48.77 50.52
C THR A 4 -67.50 -47.38 49.91
N LEU A 5 -67.49 -47.31 48.65
CA LEU A 5 -67.54 -46.09 47.82
C LEU A 5 -68.88 -45.32 48.02
N PRO A 6 -69.14 -44.10 47.50
CA PRO A 6 -68.69 -43.46 46.25
C PRO A 6 -68.65 -41.94 46.29
N GLY A 7 -68.24 -41.30 45.16
CA GLY A 7 -68.60 -39.92 44.89
C GLY A 7 -67.74 -39.23 43.82
N LYS A 8 -68.15 -39.36 42.55
CA LYS A 8 -67.60 -38.64 41.43
C LYS A 8 -67.98 -37.15 41.45
N TRP A 9 -67.04 -36.25 41.37
CA TRP A 9 -67.28 -34.94 40.87
C TRP A 9 -66.17 -34.60 39.86
N ARG A 10 -66.53 -34.49 38.59
CA ARG A 10 -65.68 -33.98 37.53
C ARG A 10 -65.80 -32.46 37.50
N LEU A 11 -64.73 -31.75 37.73
CA LEU A 11 -64.59 -30.34 37.43
C LEU A 11 -63.73 -30.21 36.19
N SER A 12 -64.38 -29.78 35.08
CA SER A 12 -63.72 -29.40 33.83
C SER A 12 -63.12 -27.98 34.00
N ILE A 13 -61.80 -27.86 34.04
CA ILE A 13 -61.17 -26.61 33.98
C ILE A 13 -60.77 -26.35 32.50
N ALA A 14 -61.51 -25.44 31.85
CA ALA A 14 -61.16 -24.95 30.55
C ALA A 14 -59.95 -24.00 30.70
N ALA A 15 -58.79 -24.42 30.24
CA ALA A 15 -57.61 -23.59 30.15
C ALA A 15 -57.69 -22.72 28.88
N LEU A 16 -58.03 -21.44 29.05
CA LEU A 16 -57.81 -20.43 28.02
C LEU A 16 -56.31 -20.15 27.91
N GLY A 17 -55.66 -20.73 26.90
CA GLY A 17 -54.31 -20.42 26.51
C GLY A 17 -54.26 -19.12 25.73
N ALA A 18 -53.97 -17.99 26.39
CA ALA A 18 -53.64 -16.75 25.73
C ALA A 18 -52.17 -16.84 25.27
N SER A 19 -51.94 -17.16 24.00
CA SER A 19 -50.62 -17.08 23.36
C SER A 19 -50.26 -15.62 23.14
N LEU A 20 -49.49 -15.02 24.04
CA LEU A 20 -48.80 -13.76 23.81
C LEU A 20 -47.68 -14.02 22.78
N LEU A 21 -47.93 -13.73 21.52
CA LEU A 21 -46.90 -13.56 20.50
C LEU A 21 -46.14 -12.28 20.81
N LEU A 22 -45.04 -12.41 21.56
CA LEU A 22 -44.02 -11.37 21.66
C LEU A 22 -43.39 -11.19 20.28
N SER A 23 -43.84 -10.19 19.52
CA SER A 23 -43.16 -9.71 18.32
C SER A 23 -41.85 -9.05 18.77
N LEU A 24 -40.75 -9.80 18.71
CA LEU A 24 -39.39 -9.23 18.79
C LEU A 24 -39.23 -8.28 17.61
N PRO A 25 -38.80 -7.03 17.85
CA PRO A 25 -38.49 -6.16 16.74
C PRO A 25 -37.35 -6.82 15.97
N SER A 26 -37.62 -7.20 14.72
CA SER A 26 -36.62 -7.59 13.75
C SER A 26 -35.72 -6.37 13.53
N TRP A 27 -34.57 -6.36 14.19
CA TRP A 27 -33.48 -5.49 13.78
C TRP A 27 -32.96 -6.04 12.45
N ALA A 28 -33.62 -5.67 11.37
CA ALA A 28 -33.03 -5.76 10.05
C ALA A 28 -31.77 -4.91 10.09
N ALA A 29 -30.61 -5.54 10.23
CA ALA A 29 -29.35 -4.89 9.94
C ALA A 29 -29.50 -4.34 8.50
N THR A 30 -29.63 -3.03 8.39
CA THR A 30 -29.60 -2.36 7.08
C THR A 30 -28.29 -2.79 6.41
N ALA A 31 -28.41 -3.57 5.34
CA ALA A 31 -27.26 -3.92 4.51
C ALA A 31 -26.48 -2.63 4.21
N PRO A 32 -25.15 -2.64 4.31
CA PRO A 32 -24.36 -1.46 4.05
C PRO A 32 -24.77 -0.93 2.67
N THR A 33 -25.18 0.34 2.63
CA THR A 33 -25.58 0.99 1.38
C THR A 33 -24.37 0.95 0.45
N GLN A 34 -24.46 0.14 -0.61
CA GLN A 34 -23.36 -0.02 -1.56
C GLN A 34 -23.07 1.33 -2.21
N LEU A 35 -21.84 1.81 -2.09
CA LEU A 35 -21.43 3.06 -2.70
C LEU A 35 -21.50 2.95 -4.23
N PRO A 36 -21.96 4.00 -4.93
CA PRO A 36 -21.98 3.99 -6.38
C PRO A 36 -20.56 3.97 -6.96
N PRO A 37 -20.37 3.44 -8.18
CA PRO A 37 -19.08 3.51 -8.86
C PRO A 37 -18.54 4.95 -8.94
N ARG A 38 -17.21 5.10 -8.95
CA ARG A 38 -16.53 6.41 -9.07
C ARG A 38 -16.87 7.42 -7.98
N SER A 39 -17.15 6.95 -6.77
CA SER A 39 -17.65 7.79 -5.69
C SER A 39 -16.68 7.96 -4.51
N VAL A 40 -15.49 7.36 -4.54
CA VAL A 40 -14.52 7.49 -3.46
C VAL A 40 -13.26 8.20 -3.98
N TYR A 41 -12.92 9.31 -3.34
CA TYR A 41 -11.74 10.11 -3.65
C TYR A 41 -10.62 9.85 -2.64
N GLY A 42 -9.45 9.44 -3.11
CA GLY A 42 -8.22 9.40 -2.31
C GLY A 42 -7.52 10.75 -2.34
N THR A 43 -7.34 11.40 -1.19
CA THR A 43 -6.73 12.75 -1.13
C THR A 43 -5.22 12.75 -1.30
N ALA A 44 -4.60 11.57 -1.33
CA ALA A 44 -3.16 11.38 -1.54
C ALA A 44 -2.89 10.03 -2.20
N PRO A 45 -1.78 9.88 -2.94
CA PRO A 45 -1.46 8.65 -3.66
C PRO A 45 -1.45 7.37 -2.80
N PRO A 46 -0.93 7.34 -1.57
CA PRO A 46 -0.95 6.11 -0.77
C PRO A 46 -2.35 5.55 -0.54
N VAL A 47 -3.32 6.40 -0.20
CA VAL A 47 -4.72 5.97 0.01
C VAL A 47 -5.46 5.76 -1.31
N THR A 48 -5.11 6.48 -2.37
CA THR A 48 -5.65 6.26 -3.72
C THR A 48 -5.23 4.90 -4.27
N LEU A 49 -3.96 4.55 -4.13
CA LEU A 49 -3.43 3.26 -4.59
C LEU A 49 -3.94 2.10 -3.73
N LEU A 50 -4.12 2.30 -2.42
CA LEU A 50 -4.77 1.34 -1.55
C LEU A 50 -6.22 1.07 -2.00
N LEU A 51 -6.99 2.14 -2.26
CA LEU A 51 -8.35 2.04 -2.79
C LEU A 51 -8.38 1.33 -4.14
N TYR A 52 -7.45 1.66 -5.05
CA TYR A 52 -7.34 1.01 -6.36
C TYR A 52 -7.19 -0.50 -6.23
N SER A 53 -6.33 -1.00 -5.33
CA SER A 53 -6.13 -2.43 -5.14
C SER A 53 -7.34 -3.14 -4.50
N LEU A 54 -8.08 -2.43 -3.65
CA LEU A 54 -9.23 -2.97 -2.93
C LEU A 54 -10.52 -2.93 -3.76
N ALA A 55 -10.85 -1.75 -4.30
CA ALA A 55 -12.12 -1.45 -4.94
C ALA A 55 -11.94 -0.47 -6.11
N PRO A 56 -11.31 -0.88 -7.21
CA PRO A 56 -11.00 -0.01 -8.34
C PRO A 56 -12.25 0.65 -8.96
N ASP A 57 -13.39 0.01 -8.87
CA ASP A 57 -14.66 0.55 -9.39
C ASP A 57 -15.16 1.76 -8.59
N LEU A 58 -14.79 1.87 -7.32
CA LEU A 58 -15.15 3.01 -6.47
C LEU A 58 -14.22 4.22 -6.68
N LEU A 59 -13.05 4.05 -7.30
CA LEU A 59 -12.05 5.09 -7.47
C LEU A 59 -12.58 6.24 -8.35
N ALA A 60 -12.71 7.44 -7.78
CA ALA A 60 -13.21 8.62 -8.45
C ALA A 60 -12.20 9.24 -9.44
N GLY A 61 -10.92 9.15 -9.15
CA GLY A 61 -9.85 9.71 -9.98
C GLY A 61 -8.47 9.51 -9.38
N TRP A 62 -7.45 9.91 -10.13
CA TRP A 62 -6.05 9.83 -9.75
C TRP A 62 -5.56 11.16 -9.12
N ASN A 63 -4.51 11.09 -8.33
CA ASN A 63 -3.87 12.30 -7.78
C ASN A 63 -2.95 12.98 -8.81
N PHE A 64 -2.48 12.24 -9.81
CA PHE A 64 -1.52 12.69 -10.82
C PHE A 64 -1.78 12.01 -12.16
N PRO A 65 -1.29 12.60 -13.28
CA PRO A 65 -1.40 11.98 -14.60
C PRO A 65 -0.56 10.72 -14.69
N LEU A 66 -1.15 9.60 -15.09
CA LEU A 66 -0.48 8.29 -15.13
C LEU A 66 0.77 8.24 -16.04
N ASN A 67 0.84 9.04 -17.09
CA ASN A 67 1.88 8.94 -18.13
C ASN A 67 2.88 10.11 -18.16
N LYS A 68 2.86 11.05 -17.21
CA LYS A 68 3.60 12.31 -17.31
C LYS A 68 4.68 12.58 -16.25
N MET A 69 4.91 11.64 -15.32
CA MET A 69 5.75 11.91 -14.15
C MET A 69 7.19 11.37 -14.28
N ALA A 70 7.75 11.36 -15.49
CA ALA A 70 9.09 10.85 -15.76
C ALA A 70 10.22 11.56 -14.97
N GLY A 71 10.03 12.85 -14.61
CA GLY A 71 11.05 13.64 -13.92
C GLY A 71 11.22 13.39 -12.42
N LEU A 72 10.22 12.77 -11.76
CA LEU A 72 10.25 12.48 -10.33
C LEU A 72 10.42 10.98 -10.01
N GLY A 73 10.79 10.18 -10.99
CA GLY A 73 10.87 8.74 -10.81
C GLY A 73 9.52 8.03 -10.72
N MET A 74 8.43 8.73 -10.94
CA MET A 74 7.06 8.26 -10.90
C MET A 74 6.56 7.94 -12.30
N SER A 75 7.04 6.86 -12.87
CA SER A 75 6.45 6.32 -14.09
C SER A 75 5.40 5.28 -13.72
N THR A 76 4.21 5.41 -14.28
CA THR A 76 3.20 4.36 -14.25
C THR A 76 3.13 3.74 -15.63
N ASN A 77 3.12 2.41 -15.70
CA ASN A 77 2.76 1.72 -16.95
C ASN A 77 1.29 1.35 -16.90
N SER A 78 0.47 2.14 -17.60
CA SER A 78 -0.99 1.94 -17.64
C SER A 78 -1.43 0.62 -18.26
N GLU A 79 -0.56 -0.11 -18.99
CA GLU A 79 -0.88 -1.44 -19.53
C GLU A 79 -1.24 -2.45 -18.43
N TYR A 80 -0.61 -2.33 -17.26
CA TYR A 80 -0.86 -3.20 -16.11
C TYR A 80 -1.94 -2.66 -15.15
N LEU A 81 -2.72 -1.68 -15.59
CA LEU A 81 -3.86 -1.18 -14.84
C LEU A 81 -5.16 -1.66 -15.47
N LEU A 82 -6.17 -1.89 -14.65
CA LEU A 82 -7.52 -2.21 -15.12
C LEU A 82 -8.00 -1.19 -16.15
N PRO A 83 -8.44 -1.61 -17.36
CA PRO A 83 -8.79 -0.69 -18.43
C PRO A 83 -9.77 0.42 -18.02
N ALA A 84 -10.74 0.09 -17.17
CA ALA A 84 -11.74 1.02 -16.68
C ALA A 84 -11.16 2.17 -15.84
N THR A 85 -9.92 2.06 -15.32
CA THR A 85 -9.30 3.07 -14.47
C THR A 85 -8.27 3.95 -15.20
N ARG A 86 -7.86 3.57 -16.42
CA ARG A 86 -6.78 4.25 -17.14
C ARG A 86 -7.08 5.71 -17.51
N ASN A 87 -8.34 6.02 -17.75
CA ASN A 87 -8.80 7.34 -18.20
C ASN A 87 -9.55 8.12 -17.13
N LEU A 88 -9.40 7.77 -15.85
CA LEU A 88 -9.99 8.52 -14.77
C LEU A 88 -9.39 9.93 -14.68
N PRO A 89 -10.18 10.94 -14.25
CA PRO A 89 -9.72 12.32 -14.13
C PRO A 89 -8.61 12.44 -13.08
N VAL A 90 -7.78 13.47 -13.22
CA VAL A 90 -6.80 13.86 -12.21
C VAL A 90 -7.47 14.86 -11.26
N LEU A 91 -7.49 14.51 -9.96
CA LEU A 91 -8.17 15.27 -8.91
C LEU A 91 -7.17 15.99 -7.97
N GLY A 92 -5.87 15.80 -8.17
CA GLY A 92 -4.83 16.40 -7.33
C GLY A 92 -4.73 15.78 -5.93
N GLY A 93 -4.02 16.47 -5.03
CA GLY A 93 -3.80 16.01 -3.64
C GLY A 93 -2.53 15.19 -3.47
N TRP A 94 -1.50 15.44 -4.27
CA TRP A 94 -0.24 14.71 -4.23
C TRP A 94 0.70 15.11 -3.09
N ASP A 95 0.87 16.41 -2.87
CA ASP A 95 1.91 16.99 -2.01
C ASP A 95 1.26 17.77 -0.85
N PRO A 96 1.90 17.87 0.34
CA PRO A 96 1.45 18.79 1.40
C PRO A 96 1.24 20.24 0.96
N GLY A 97 1.88 20.66 -0.16
CA GLY A 97 1.63 21.94 -0.83
C GLY A 97 0.66 21.88 -2.01
N ASP A 98 0.31 20.69 -2.47
CA ASP A 98 -0.54 20.47 -3.64
C ASP A 98 -1.98 20.30 -3.17
N LYS A 99 -2.78 21.31 -3.38
CA LYS A 99 -4.19 21.28 -2.99
C LYS A 99 -4.95 20.33 -3.91
N PRO A 100 -5.95 19.60 -3.37
CA PRO A 100 -6.95 19.01 -4.24
C PRO A 100 -7.48 20.05 -5.21
N GLU A 101 -7.69 19.70 -6.46
CA GLU A 101 -8.42 20.57 -7.39
C GLU A 101 -9.89 20.55 -7.01
N LEU A 102 -10.26 21.32 -5.97
CA LEU A 102 -11.58 21.28 -5.34
C LEU A 102 -12.73 21.44 -6.33
N GLU A 103 -12.54 22.24 -7.38
CA GLU A 103 -13.55 22.39 -8.43
C GLU A 103 -13.80 21.07 -9.17
N ARG A 104 -12.75 20.31 -9.47
CA ARG A 104 -12.88 18.99 -10.09
C ARG A 104 -13.45 17.96 -9.12
N VAL A 105 -13.04 18.01 -7.86
CA VAL A 105 -13.60 17.13 -6.81
C VAL A 105 -15.09 17.43 -6.65
N LEU A 106 -15.47 18.72 -6.61
CA LEU A 106 -16.87 19.14 -6.54
C LEU A 106 -17.68 18.65 -7.75
N ALA A 107 -17.15 18.77 -8.97
CA ALA A 107 -17.84 18.32 -10.19
C ALA A 107 -18.13 16.81 -10.20
N ILE A 108 -17.32 16.00 -9.52
CA ILE A 108 -17.50 14.55 -9.41
C ILE A 108 -18.47 14.18 -8.28
N HIS A 109 -18.64 15.03 -7.27
CA HIS A 109 -19.45 14.78 -6.08
C HIS A 109 -19.15 13.43 -5.40
N PRO A 110 -17.91 13.18 -4.98
CA PRO A 110 -17.59 11.92 -4.31
C PRO A 110 -18.42 11.76 -3.03
N LYS A 111 -18.78 10.53 -2.70
CA LYS A 111 -19.57 10.21 -1.49
C LYS A 111 -18.67 9.99 -0.26
N LEU A 112 -17.37 9.88 -0.48
CA LEU A 112 -16.37 9.71 0.58
C LEU A 112 -15.01 10.19 0.09
N ALA A 113 -14.26 10.86 0.96
CA ALA A 113 -12.84 11.15 0.76
C ALA A 113 -11.97 10.40 1.79
N LEU A 114 -10.92 9.74 1.31
CA LEU A 114 -9.95 9.05 2.14
C LEU A 114 -8.77 9.98 2.45
N LEU A 115 -8.48 10.20 3.72
CA LEU A 115 -7.36 11.03 4.18
C LEU A 115 -6.18 10.13 4.56
N TRP A 116 -4.99 10.50 4.13
CA TRP A 116 -3.77 9.78 4.50
C TRP A 116 -3.26 10.22 5.88
N ALA A 117 -3.57 9.47 6.92
CA ALA A 117 -3.08 9.72 8.26
C ALA A 117 -1.75 8.96 8.51
N PRO A 118 -0.83 9.55 9.29
CA PRO A 118 -0.93 10.83 9.99
C PRO A 118 -0.50 12.06 9.17
N TYR A 119 -0.13 11.91 7.90
CA TYR A 119 0.61 12.93 7.15
C TYR A 119 -0.27 14.04 6.55
N LEU A 120 -1.41 13.68 5.95
CA LEU A 120 -2.31 14.61 5.26
C LEU A 120 -3.74 14.62 5.83
N ASP A 121 -3.90 14.20 7.07
CA ASP A 121 -5.15 14.32 7.83
C ASP A 121 -5.10 15.57 8.68
N ASN A 122 -5.51 16.70 8.13
CA ASN A 122 -5.49 17.98 8.82
C ASN A 122 -6.85 18.68 8.80
N ALA A 123 -7.06 19.58 9.80
CA ALA A 123 -8.33 20.26 9.99
C ALA A 123 -8.75 21.13 8.80
N ARG A 124 -7.78 21.71 8.07
CA ARG A 124 -8.05 22.51 6.88
C ARG A 124 -8.67 21.68 5.77
N LEU A 125 -8.04 20.57 5.39
CA LEU A 125 -8.53 19.69 4.32
C LEU A 125 -9.90 19.12 4.68
N ARG A 126 -10.10 18.71 5.95
CA ARG A 126 -11.40 18.25 6.43
C ARG A 126 -12.47 19.34 6.28
N SER A 127 -12.16 20.58 6.68
CA SER A 127 -13.09 21.72 6.55
C SER A 127 -13.40 22.05 5.09
N GLU A 128 -12.40 22.00 4.20
CA GLU A 128 -12.59 22.23 2.76
C GLU A 128 -13.52 21.18 2.14
N LEU A 129 -13.33 19.89 2.46
CA LEU A 129 -14.19 18.79 1.99
C LEU A 129 -15.60 18.87 2.59
N GLN A 130 -15.72 19.24 3.87
CA GLN A 130 -17.01 19.40 4.53
C GLN A 130 -17.85 20.53 3.91
N ARG A 131 -17.24 21.63 3.44
CA ARG A 131 -17.96 22.72 2.75
C ARG A 131 -18.59 22.29 1.44
N ILE A 132 -18.16 21.21 0.85
CA ILE A 132 -18.71 20.63 -0.36
C ILE A 132 -19.45 19.30 -0.09
N ASP A 133 -19.88 19.10 1.18
CA ASP A 133 -20.64 17.93 1.65
C ASP A 133 -19.99 16.57 1.36
N VAL A 134 -18.64 16.51 1.38
CA VAL A 134 -17.89 15.27 1.22
C VAL A 134 -17.40 14.76 2.58
N PRO A 135 -17.98 13.67 3.11
CA PRO A 135 -17.53 13.06 4.34
C PRO A 135 -16.12 12.48 4.18
N THR A 136 -15.37 12.42 5.29
CA THR A 136 -13.97 11.99 5.28
C THR A 136 -13.73 10.77 6.17
N LEU A 137 -12.83 9.89 5.75
CA LEU A 137 -12.33 8.74 6.53
C LEU A 137 -10.80 8.79 6.58
N ALA A 138 -10.23 8.83 7.79
CA ALA A 138 -8.79 8.73 7.97
C ALA A 138 -8.32 7.29 7.81
N VAL A 139 -7.29 7.09 7.01
CA VAL A 139 -6.63 5.81 6.80
C VAL A 139 -5.18 5.92 7.28
N HIS A 140 -4.85 5.16 8.31
CA HIS A 140 -3.50 5.14 8.87
C HIS A 140 -2.59 4.26 8.01
N LEU A 141 -1.60 4.89 7.38
CA LEU A 141 -0.55 4.26 6.57
C LEU A 141 0.79 4.94 6.87
N LYS A 142 1.35 4.65 8.03
CA LYS A 142 2.65 5.16 8.45
C LYS A 142 3.78 4.21 8.06
N SER A 143 3.47 2.92 7.99
CA SER A 143 4.42 1.84 7.73
C SER A 143 3.78 0.69 6.96
N LEU A 144 4.60 -0.22 6.44
CA LEU A 144 4.14 -1.45 5.81
C LEU A 144 3.24 -2.30 6.73
N ASN A 145 3.46 -2.25 8.04
CA ASN A 145 2.65 -3.01 9.00
C ASN A 145 1.21 -2.51 9.12
N ASP A 146 0.90 -1.33 8.62
CA ASP A 146 -0.45 -0.75 8.71
C ASP A 146 -1.37 -1.25 7.59
N TYR A 147 -0.81 -1.75 6.48
CA TYR A 147 -1.62 -2.19 5.32
C TYR A 147 -2.67 -3.24 5.64
N PRO A 148 -2.39 -4.32 6.42
CA PRO A 148 -3.41 -5.32 6.74
C PRO A 148 -4.62 -4.71 7.47
N ALA A 149 -4.39 -3.83 8.44
CA ALA A 149 -5.46 -3.15 9.16
C ALA A 149 -6.21 -2.16 8.27
N ALA A 150 -5.51 -1.44 7.39
CA ALA A 150 -6.11 -0.51 6.44
C ALA A 150 -7.01 -1.21 5.42
N TYR A 151 -6.60 -2.37 4.91
CA TYR A 151 -7.43 -3.20 4.01
C TYR A 151 -8.71 -3.68 4.71
N ARG A 152 -8.63 -4.14 5.95
CA ARG A 152 -9.82 -4.57 6.73
C ARG A 152 -10.76 -3.39 7.00
N LEU A 153 -10.21 -2.26 7.45
CA LEU A 153 -10.98 -1.03 7.69
C LEU A 153 -11.75 -0.59 6.45
N LEU A 154 -11.04 -0.45 5.31
CA LEU A 154 -11.68 -0.01 4.07
C LEU A 154 -12.62 -1.08 3.52
N GLY A 155 -12.28 -2.36 3.63
CA GLY A 155 -13.16 -3.46 3.26
C GLY A 155 -14.51 -3.38 3.98
N ASP A 156 -14.50 -3.16 5.28
CA ASP A 156 -15.71 -2.97 6.10
C ASP A 156 -16.49 -1.72 5.65
N LYS A 157 -15.81 -0.55 5.61
CA LYS A 157 -16.45 0.74 5.31
C LYS A 157 -17.00 0.87 3.89
N LEU A 158 -16.41 0.15 2.94
CA LEU A 158 -16.80 0.22 1.51
C LEU A 158 -17.65 -0.97 1.05
N GLY A 159 -18.07 -1.86 1.96
CA GLY A 159 -18.83 -3.05 1.60
C GLY A 159 -18.02 -4.09 0.80
N GLN A 160 -16.69 -4.07 0.96
CA GLN A 160 -15.73 -4.96 0.30
C GLN A 160 -15.02 -5.91 1.30
N GLY A 161 -15.73 -6.35 2.34
CA GLY A 161 -15.15 -7.09 3.47
C GLY A 161 -14.36 -8.32 3.07
N ALA A 162 -14.90 -9.17 2.18
CA ALA A 162 -14.21 -10.37 1.70
C ALA A 162 -12.91 -10.04 0.96
N ARG A 163 -12.93 -9.01 0.09
CA ARG A 163 -11.74 -8.54 -0.64
C ARG A 163 -10.73 -7.90 0.32
N GLY A 164 -11.22 -7.10 1.28
CA GLY A 164 -10.38 -6.49 2.32
C GLY A 164 -9.61 -7.53 3.14
N GLU A 165 -10.27 -8.61 3.57
CA GLU A 165 -9.62 -9.69 4.32
C GLU A 165 -8.63 -10.49 3.47
N LEU A 166 -8.96 -10.76 2.20
CA LEU A 166 -8.04 -11.43 1.27
C LEU A 166 -6.74 -10.63 1.11
N LEU A 167 -6.83 -9.32 0.84
CA LEU A 167 -5.66 -8.46 0.67
C LEU A 167 -4.88 -8.27 1.97
N ALA A 168 -5.58 -8.12 3.10
CA ALA A 168 -4.96 -8.02 4.42
C ALA A 168 -4.14 -9.27 4.76
N THR A 169 -4.71 -10.46 4.53
CA THR A 169 -4.05 -11.74 4.77
C THR A 169 -2.86 -11.94 3.82
N ALA A 170 -3.02 -11.64 2.53
CA ALA A 170 -1.92 -11.72 1.57
C ALA A 170 -0.75 -10.80 1.94
N PHE A 171 -1.04 -9.54 2.31
CA PHE A 171 -0.01 -8.59 2.72
C PHE A 171 0.68 -9.01 4.04
N GLN A 172 -0.11 -9.48 5.02
CA GLN A 172 0.44 -10.01 6.28
C GLN A 172 1.38 -11.19 6.06
N ASN A 173 1.06 -12.07 5.12
CA ASN A 173 1.93 -13.21 4.77
C ASN A 173 3.27 -12.75 4.17
N ILE A 174 3.26 -11.70 3.34
CA ILE A 174 4.50 -11.08 2.84
C ILE A 174 5.33 -10.56 4.03
N LEU A 175 4.73 -9.79 4.93
CA LEU A 175 5.42 -9.24 6.11
C LEU A 175 6.01 -10.33 7.00
N ASN A 176 5.26 -11.39 7.28
CA ASN A 176 5.70 -12.51 8.10
C ASN A 176 6.92 -13.23 7.48
N ARG A 177 6.92 -13.44 6.16
CA ARG A 177 8.02 -14.06 5.43
C ARG A 177 9.28 -13.19 5.48
N LEU A 178 9.15 -11.88 5.27
CA LEU A 178 10.25 -10.91 5.35
C LEU A 178 10.81 -10.81 6.77
N GLN A 179 9.95 -10.76 7.78
CA GLN A 179 10.36 -10.77 9.18
C GLN A 179 11.12 -12.04 9.54
N LYS A 180 10.65 -13.20 9.08
CA LYS A 180 11.33 -14.48 9.26
C LYS A 180 12.72 -14.46 8.59
N LEU A 181 12.81 -13.99 7.34
CA LEU A 181 14.11 -13.86 6.66
C LEU A 181 15.07 -12.99 7.47
N ARG A 182 14.63 -11.78 7.88
CA ARG A 182 15.44 -10.85 8.66
C ARG A 182 15.92 -11.45 9.98
N SER A 183 15.11 -12.29 10.64
CA SER A 183 15.50 -12.95 11.90
C SER A 183 16.60 -14.00 11.72
N PHE A 184 16.73 -14.58 10.53
CA PHE A 184 17.80 -15.54 10.21
C PHE A 184 19.12 -14.87 9.80
N ILE A 185 19.11 -13.58 9.48
CA ILE A 185 20.32 -12.86 9.06
C ILE A 185 20.92 -12.15 10.27
N PRO A 186 22.08 -12.58 10.78
CA PRO A 186 22.77 -11.89 11.86
C PRO A 186 23.03 -10.43 11.49
N GLN A 187 22.97 -9.53 12.44
CA GLN A 187 23.16 -8.09 12.18
C GLN A 187 24.49 -7.79 11.46
N ALA A 188 25.56 -8.45 11.84
CA ALA A 188 26.87 -8.29 11.22
C ALA A 188 26.95 -8.77 9.75
N GLN A 189 25.97 -9.54 9.28
CA GLN A 189 25.89 -10.05 7.91
C GLN A 189 24.84 -9.31 7.06
N ARG A 190 24.17 -8.30 7.65
CA ARG A 190 23.20 -7.50 6.90
C ARG A 190 23.92 -6.64 5.88
N GLN A 191 23.36 -6.64 4.67
CA GLN A 191 23.90 -5.83 3.58
C GLN A 191 23.58 -4.36 3.80
N THR A 192 24.58 -3.51 3.64
CA THR A 192 24.41 -2.07 3.67
C THR A 192 23.91 -1.57 2.32
N VAL A 193 22.89 -0.73 2.33
CA VAL A 193 22.19 -0.27 1.13
C VAL A 193 22.21 1.25 1.08
N TYR A 194 22.59 1.80 -0.07
CA TYR A 194 22.44 3.22 -0.40
C TYR A 194 21.29 3.38 -1.40
N TYR A 195 20.33 4.24 -1.10
CA TYR A 195 19.23 4.58 -2.01
C TYR A 195 19.62 5.85 -2.77
N ALA A 196 20.00 5.70 -4.03
CA ALA A 196 20.44 6.78 -4.91
C ALA A 196 19.26 7.35 -5.69
N GLU A 197 18.89 8.56 -5.39
CA GLU A 197 17.82 9.31 -6.02
C GLU A 197 18.35 10.49 -6.82
N GLY A 198 17.54 11.00 -7.76
CA GLY A 198 17.90 12.10 -8.65
C GLY A 198 18.86 11.68 -9.77
N VAL A 199 19.03 12.59 -10.72
CA VAL A 199 19.78 12.34 -11.97
C VAL A 199 21.30 12.17 -11.80
N ASP A 200 21.83 12.54 -10.63
CA ASP A 200 23.23 12.37 -10.25
C ASP A 200 23.46 11.33 -9.13
N GLY A 201 22.37 10.75 -8.61
CA GLY A 201 22.41 9.75 -7.57
C GLY A 201 22.81 10.28 -6.18
N LEU A 202 22.87 11.59 -5.98
CA LEU A 202 23.32 12.23 -4.73
C LEU A 202 22.16 12.77 -3.87
N MET A 203 20.94 12.39 -4.20
CA MET A 203 19.79 12.55 -3.32
C MET A 203 19.50 11.20 -2.67
N THR A 204 19.01 11.20 -1.44
CA THR A 204 18.72 9.95 -0.69
C THR A 204 17.72 10.21 0.44
N ASP A 205 17.26 9.14 1.07
CA ASP A 205 16.37 9.19 2.23
C ASP A 205 16.97 8.45 3.43
N THR A 206 16.65 8.92 4.64
CA THR A 206 17.18 8.32 5.87
C THR A 206 16.54 6.97 6.16
N ALA A 207 17.19 6.17 7.01
CA ALA A 207 16.71 4.85 7.44
C ALA A 207 15.33 4.87 8.14
N ASN A 208 14.92 6.02 8.69
CA ASN A 208 13.64 6.20 9.37
C ASN A 208 12.57 6.84 8.49
N SER A 209 12.87 7.10 7.22
CA SER A 209 11.93 7.61 6.25
C SER A 209 10.95 6.51 5.79
N PRO A 210 9.66 6.82 5.57
CA PRO A 210 8.73 5.89 4.93
C PRO A 210 9.16 5.54 3.49
N HIS A 211 10.01 6.37 2.88
CA HIS A 211 10.55 6.18 1.53
C HIS A 211 11.58 5.05 1.44
N THR A 212 12.20 4.65 2.56
CA THR A 212 13.23 3.59 2.61
C THR A 212 12.83 2.38 3.42
N GLU A 213 11.58 2.28 3.86
CA GLU A 213 11.11 1.18 4.71
C GLU A 213 11.31 -0.20 4.05
N VAL A 214 11.22 -0.26 2.73
CA VAL A 214 11.48 -1.46 1.92
C VAL A 214 12.87 -2.05 2.21
N ILE A 215 13.89 -1.20 2.40
CA ILE A 215 15.27 -1.66 2.70
C ILE A 215 15.28 -2.47 4.00
N ARG A 216 14.69 -1.90 5.06
CA ARG A 216 14.62 -2.57 6.37
C ARG A 216 13.76 -3.84 6.31
N ALA A 217 12.63 -3.78 5.62
CA ALA A 217 11.73 -4.93 5.45
C ALA A 217 12.41 -6.09 4.71
N ALA A 218 13.23 -5.79 3.69
CA ALA A 218 14.01 -6.76 2.95
C ALA A 218 15.22 -7.34 3.71
N GLY A 219 15.50 -6.85 4.94
CA GLY A 219 16.62 -7.29 5.75
C GLY A 219 17.91 -6.50 5.55
N GLY A 220 17.92 -5.46 4.71
CA GLY A 220 19.06 -4.56 4.53
C GLY A 220 19.12 -3.48 5.61
N ASP A 221 20.28 -2.84 5.71
CA ASP A 221 20.52 -1.67 6.56
C ASP A 221 20.85 -0.46 5.68
N ASN A 222 20.04 0.59 5.78
CA ASN A 222 20.27 1.84 5.04
C ASN A 222 21.50 2.54 5.63
N VAL A 223 22.45 2.94 4.75
CA VAL A 223 23.69 3.61 5.18
C VAL A 223 23.46 4.99 5.78
N PHE A 224 22.37 5.66 5.38
CA PHE A 224 22.02 6.99 5.88
C PHE A 224 21.12 6.88 7.11
N THR A 225 21.70 6.97 8.30
CA THR A 225 21.01 6.88 9.60
C THR A 225 20.69 8.25 10.22
N GLY A 226 20.95 9.36 9.51
CA GLY A 226 20.69 10.73 9.95
C GLY A 226 19.20 11.00 10.19
N LYS A 227 18.88 12.21 10.67
CA LYS A 227 17.51 12.67 10.81
C LYS A 227 17.00 13.15 9.45
N ALA A 228 15.75 12.81 9.12
CA ALA A 228 15.06 13.41 7.98
C ALA A 228 14.85 14.92 8.24
N THR A 229 15.19 15.76 7.27
CA THR A 229 14.97 17.21 7.33
C THR A 229 13.65 17.62 6.69
N ALA A 230 13.12 16.78 5.80
CA ALA A 230 11.84 17.00 5.13
C ALA A 230 11.00 15.73 5.04
N LEU A 231 9.68 15.89 5.09
CA LEU A 231 8.73 14.79 4.87
C LEU A 231 8.82 14.22 3.44
N LYS A 232 9.22 15.06 2.48
CA LYS A 232 9.38 14.69 1.07
C LYS A 232 10.58 13.78 0.83
N GLY A 233 11.51 13.66 1.78
CA GLY A 233 12.80 13.00 1.56
C GLY A 233 13.67 13.73 0.56
N MET A 234 14.52 12.99 -0.17
CA MET A 234 15.48 13.52 -1.14
C MET A 234 16.52 14.48 -0.51
N GLU A 235 17.06 14.04 0.61
CA GLU A 235 18.16 14.74 1.27
C GLU A 235 19.42 14.72 0.40
N ARG A 236 20.01 15.89 0.17
CA ARG A 236 21.24 15.97 -0.63
C ARG A 236 22.46 15.55 0.19
N VAL A 237 23.25 14.65 -0.36
CA VAL A 237 24.51 14.18 0.22
C VAL A 237 25.68 14.46 -0.71
N SER A 238 26.89 14.51 -0.16
CA SER A 238 28.11 14.65 -0.96
C SER A 238 28.63 13.29 -1.44
N MET A 239 29.34 13.28 -2.55
CA MET A 239 30.05 12.08 -3.01
C MET A 239 31.03 11.55 -1.97
N GLY A 240 31.69 12.44 -1.19
CA GLY A 240 32.54 12.06 -0.08
C GLY A 240 31.82 11.24 1.00
N GLN A 241 30.57 11.60 1.31
CA GLN A 241 29.73 10.80 2.25
C GLN A 241 29.40 9.42 1.66
N VAL A 242 29.04 9.33 0.38
CA VAL A 242 28.74 8.06 -0.29
C VAL A 242 29.98 7.17 -0.32
N LEU A 243 31.16 7.72 -0.59
CA LEU A 243 32.46 7.00 -0.54
C LEU A 243 32.78 6.52 0.87
N ALA A 244 32.53 7.35 1.88
CA ALA A 244 32.75 6.96 3.29
C ALA A 244 31.81 5.84 3.74
N TRP A 245 30.55 5.84 3.31
CA TRP A 245 29.61 4.75 3.57
C TRP A 245 29.99 3.46 2.83
N ASN A 246 30.49 3.57 1.61
CA ASN A 246 30.91 2.45 0.75
C ASN A 246 29.95 1.27 0.80
N PRO A 247 28.69 1.43 0.34
CA PRO A 247 27.59 0.47 0.51
C PRO A 247 27.85 -0.86 -0.21
N ASP A 248 27.25 -1.97 0.29
CA ASP A 248 27.26 -3.27 -0.38
C ASP A 248 26.36 -3.28 -1.63
N VAL A 249 25.31 -2.47 -1.61
CA VAL A 249 24.30 -2.39 -2.66
C VAL A 249 23.88 -0.94 -2.87
N ILE A 250 23.67 -0.57 -4.13
CA ILE A 250 23.08 0.72 -4.51
C ILE A 250 21.74 0.43 -5.18
N LEU A 251 20.65 0.99 -4.63
CA LEU A 251 19.37 1.04 -5.28
C LEU A 251 19.26 2.37 -6.01
N VAL A 252 18.90 2.33 -7.27
CA VAL A 252 18.83 3.54 -8.10
C VAL A 252 17.37 3.81 -8.46
N GLN A 253 16.93 5.03 -8.15
CA GLN A 253 15.60 5.48 -8.52
C GLN A 253 15.56 6.00 -9.98
N ASP A 254 16.56 6.75 -10.42
CA ASP A 254 16.55 7.42 -11.70
C ASP A 254 17.23 6.60 -12.81
N PRO A 255 16.52 6.26 -13.92
CA PRO A 255 17.10 5.46 -15.00
C PRO A 255 18.24 6.15 -15.73
N VAL A 256 18.31 7.49 -15.72
CA VAL A 256 19.42 8.24 -16.36
C VAL A 256 20.69 8.02 -15.57
N PHE A 257 20.61 8.13 -14.25
CA PHE A 257 21.74 7.82 -13.37
C PHE A 257 22.14 6.34 -13.47
N TYR A 258 21.19 5.41 -13.45
CA TYR A 258 21.45 3.97 -13.56
C TYR A 258 22.28 3.62 -14.81
N ARG A 259 21.95 4.17 -15.98
CA ARG A 259 22.69 3.91 -17.21
C ARG A 259 24.13 4.46 -17.19
N ARG A 260 24.42 5.44 -16.32
CA ARG A 260 25.70 6.15 -16.27
C ARG A 260 26.59 5.75 -15.09
N VAL A 261 26.04 5.16 -14.03
CA VAL A 261 26.77 4.93 -12.76
C VAL A 261 28.09 4.17 -12.97
N TYR A 262 28.13 3.20 -13.88
CA TYR A 262 29.33 2.43 -14.18
C TYR A 262 30.40 3.20 -14.98
N SER A 263 30.04 4.27 -15.65
CA SER A 263 30.96 5.12 -16.41
C SER A 263 31.43 6.38 -15.66
N LEU A 264 30.80 6.69 -14.52
CA LEU A 264 31.12 7.87 -13.71
C LEU A 264 32.35 7.61 -12.82
N PRO A 265 33.51 8.30 -13.02
CA PRO A 265 34.75 8.02 -12.28
C PRO A 265 34.57 8.06 -10.76
N ALA A 266 33.78 9.01 -10.24
CA ALA A 266 33.55 9.16 -8.82
C ALA A 266 32.84 7.95 -8.17
N TRP A 267 32.08 7.16 -8.93
CA TRP A 267 31.31 6.02 -8.45
C TRP A 267 32.06 4.68 -8.59
N GLN A 268 33.05 4.61 -9.51
CA GLN A 268 33.79 3.36 -9.78
C GLN A 268 34.59 2.84 -8.58
N GLY A 269 34.91 3.71 -7.63
CA GLY A 269 35.59 3.33 -6.38
C GLY A 269 34.76 2.47 -5.41
N LEU A 270 33.43 2.53 -5.50
CA LEU A 270 32.52 1.89 -4.58
C LEU A 270 32.48 0.36 -4.77
N LYS A 271 32.42 -0.39 -3.64
CA LYS A 271 32.31 -1.87 -3.68
C LYS A 271 31.08 -2.35 -4.42
N ALA A 272 29.92 -1.67 -4.26
CA ALA A 272 28.71 -2.03 -4.96
C ALA A 272 28.86 -1.92 -6.49
N VAL A 273 29.52 -0.89 -6.98
CA VAL A 273 29.76 -0.68 -8.42
C VAL A 273 30.72 -1.73 -8.96
N LYS A 274 31.84 -1.98 -8.24
CA LYS A 274 32.84 -3.00 -8.62
C LYS A 274 32.24 -4.42 -8.64
N ALA A 275 31.32 -4.70 -7.73
CA ALA A 275 30.65 -6.01 -7.62
C ALA A 275 29.40 -6.12 -8.50
N HIS A 276 29.09 -5.13 -9.34
CA HIS A 276 27.87 -5.07 -10.16
C HIS A 276 26.57 -5.22 -9.34
N ARG A 277 26.53 -4.67 -8.11
CA ARG A 277 25.38 -4.69 -7.22
C ARG A 277 24.68 -3.33 -7.17
N VAL A 278 24.38 -2.81 -8.35
CA VAL A 278 23.60 -1.60 -8.56
C VAL A 278 22.30 -2.01 -9.25
N TYR A 279 21.18 -1.74 -8.63
CA TYR A 279 19.88 -2.19 -9.11
C TYR A 279 18.96 -0.99 -9.39
N LEU A 280 18.36 -0.97 -10.59
CA LEU A 280 17.28 -0.03 -10.89
C LEU A 280 16.00 -0.51 -10.20
N VAL A 281 15.37 0.39 -9.44
CA VAL A 281 14.10 0.09 -8.79
C VAL A 281 13.02 -0.19 -9.83
N PRO A 282 12.31 -1.34 -9.77
CA PRO A 282 11.20 -1.64 -10.66
C PRO A 282 10.04 -0.65 -10.47
N ARG A 283 9.26 -0.38 -11.56
CA ARG A 283 8.27 0.70 -11.59
C ARG A 283 6.92 0.32 -12.22
N GLN A 284 6.66 -0.95 -12.43
CA GLN A 284 5.47 -1.39 -13.14
C GLN A 284 4.49 -2.09 -12.20
N PRO A 285 3.20 -1.70 -12.18
CA PRO A 285 2.63 -0.49 -12.80
C PRO A 285 3.00 0.80 -12.06
N PHE A 286 3.39 0.70 -10.78
CA PHE A 286 3.86 1.78 -9.92
C PHE A 286 5.23 1.44 -9.36
N ASN A 287 5.94 2.43 -8.83
CA ASN A 287 7.25 2.24 -8.20
C ASN A 287 7.15 1.26 -7.01
N TRP A 288 8.11 0.30 -6.93
CA TRP A 288 8.09 -0.74 -5.91
C TRP A 288 8.76 -0.32 -4.59
N MET A 289 9.47 0.78 -4.59
CA MET A 289 10.10 1.32 -3.40
C MET A 289 9.25 2.42 -2.76
N ASP A 290 8.99 3.47 -3.58
CA ASP A 290 8.58 4.76 -3.11
C ASP A 290 8.09 5.63 -4.29
N ARG A 291 7.60 6.84 -3.98
CA ARG A 291 7.20 7.88 -4.95
C ARG A 291 6.11 7.44 -5.94
N PRO A 292 4.94 7.20 -5.36
CA PRO A 292 4.56 7.33 -3.96
C PRO A 292 4.75 6.03 -3.17
N PRO A 293 4.88 6.08 -1.83
CA PRO A 293 4.72 4.89 -0.99
C PRO A 293 3.36 4.26 -1.27
N SER A 294 3.33 2.95 -1.45
CA SER A 294 2.10 2.24 -1.78
C SER A 294 2.17 0.77 -1.39
N PHE A 295 1.09 0.03 -1.57
CA PHE A 295 1.08 -1.42 -1.38
C PHE A 295 2.14 -2.16 -2.22
N MET A 296 2.63 -1.53 -3.32
CA MET A 296 3.73 -2.08 -4.13
C MET A 296 5.03 -2.25 -3.34
N GLN A 297 5.20 -1.55 -2.22
CA GLN A 297 6.33 -1.72 -1.32
C GLN A 297 6.42 -3.16 -0.77
N GLY A 298 5.30 -3.87 -0.66
CA GLY A 298 5.30 -5.30 -0.31
C GLY A 298 6.03 -6.15 -1.34
N LEU A 299 5.76 -5.92 -2.63
CA LEU A 299 6.47 -6.58 -3.74
C LEU A 299 7.93 -6.10 -3.83
N GLY A 300 8.15 -4.79 -3.63
CA GLY A 300 9.49 -4.21 -3.58
C GLY A 300 10.38 -4.84 -2.50
N ALA A 301 9.82 -5.13 -1.33
CA ALA A 301 10.56 -5.77 -0.26
C ALA A 301 10.90 -7.24 -0.57
N LEU A 302 10.01 -7.98 -1.25
CA LEU A 302 10.32 -9.33 -1.76
C LEU A 302 11.42 -9.29 -2.83
N TRP A 303 11.31 -8.37 -3.80
CA TRP A 303 12.33 -8.15 -4.82
C TRP A 303 13.69 -7.84 -4.21
N LEU A 304 13.75 -6.88 -3.29
CA LEU A 304 15.00 -6.47 -2.66
C LEU A 304 15.57 -7.59 -1.77
N ALA A 305 14.73 -8.33 -1.04
CA ALA A 305 15.17 -9.49 -0.26
C ALA A 305 15.81 -10.57 -1.16
N HIS A 306 15.26 -10.79 -2.35
CA HIS A 306 15.86 -11.68 -3.36
C HIS A 306 17.22 -11.12 -3.85
N ALA A 307 17.33 -9.83 -4.11
CA ALA A 307 18.58 -9.19 -4.58
C ALA A 307 19.68 -9.17 -3.50
N LEU A 308 19.28 -8.94 -2.23
CA LEU A 308 20.25 -8.91 -1.11
C LEU A 308 20.70 -10.32 -0.70
N TYR A 309 19.78 -11.28 -0.67
CA TYR A 309 19.98 -12.61 -0.07
C TYR A 309 19.41 -13.72 -0.97
N PRO A 310 19.93 -13.92 -2.20
CA PRO A 310 19.34 -14.84 -3.17
C PRO A 310 19.27 -16.29 -2.66
N GLN A 311 20.25 -16.72 -1.87
CA GLN A 311 20.30 -18.09 -1.33
C GLN A 311 19.37 -18.26 -0.10
N GLN A 312 19.34 -17.26 0.79
CA GLN A 312 18.62 -17.34 2.07
C GLN A 312 17.13 -17.04 1.89
N SER A 313 16.74 -16.15 0.98
CA SER A 313 15.37 -15.69 0.79
C SER A 313 14.45 -16.78 0.25
N LYS A 314 14.97 -17.69 -0.57
CA LYS A 314 14.20 -18.73 -1.28
C LYS A 314 12.99 -18.14 -2.05
N ILE A 315 13.10 -16.88 -2.50
CA ILE A 315 12.07 -16.18 -3.24
C ILE A 315 12.17 -16.54 -4.73
N HIS A 316 11.09 -17.07 -5.28
CA HIS A 316 10.93 -17.28 -6.72
C HIS A 316 10.27 -16.06 -7.35
N LEU A 317 11.06 -15.02 -7.62
CA LEU A 317 10.58 -13.66 -7.85
C LEU A 317 9.56 -13.56 -9.01
N ASN A 318 9.73 -14.28 -10.12
CA ASN A 318 8.76 -14.24 -11.20
C ASN A 318 7.38 -14.77 -10.75
N GLN A 319 7.33 -15.80 -9.91
CA GLN A 319 6.08 -16.32 -9.35
C GLN A 319 5.48 -15.31 -8.35
N GLU A 320 6.29 -14.72 -7.49
CA GLU A 320 5.82 -13.69 -6.54
C GLU A 320 5.18 -12.49 -7.28
N ILE A 321 5.78 -12.06 -8.39
CA ILE A 321 5.21 -10.99 -9.22
C ILE A 321 3.86 -11.41 -9.79
N GLN A 322 3.76 -12.61 -10.36
CA GLN A 322 2.50 -13.11 -10.91
C GLN A 322 1.41 -13.19 -9.84
N ASP A 323 1.71 -13.75 -8.67
CA ASP A 323 0.77 -13.89 -7.56
C ASP A 323 0.35 -12.53 -7.01
N PHE A 324 1.31 -11.59 -6.90
CA PHE A 324 1.05 -10.23 -6.45
C PHE A 324 0.13 -9.47 -7.41
N PHE A 325 0.40 -9.54 -8.71
CA PHE A 325 -0.43 -8.89 -9.73
C PHE A 325 -1.85 -9.45 -9.74
N ASN A 326 -2.00 -10.77 -9.72
CA ASN A 326 -3.32 -11.41 -9.62
C ASN A 326 -4.07 -10.97 -8.36
N THR A 327 -3.38 -10.93 -7.21
CA THR A 327 -3.99 -10.66 -5.92
C THR A 327 -4.33 -9.19 -5.73
N PHE A 328 -3.38 -8.28 -5.96
CA PHE A 328 -3.53 -6.86 -5.63
C PHE A 328 -3.98 -5.99 -6.79
N LEU A 329 -3.65 -6.37 -8.02
CA LEU A 329 -3.95 -5.57 -9.21
C LEU A 329 -5.08 -6.15 -10.07
N GLN A 330 -5.50 -7.39 -9.78
CA GLN A 330 -6.50 -8.14 -10.55
C GLN A 330 -6.10 -8.28 -12.03
N GLU A 331 -4.80 -8.32 -12.30
CA GLU A 331 -4.20 -8.44 -13.62
C GLU A 331 -3.28 -9.65 -13.66
N SER A 332 -3.28 -10.35 -14.78
CA SER A 332 -2.41 -11.50 -14.99
C SER A 332 -1.20 -11.08 -15.83
N VAL A 333 -0.01 -11.46 -15.38
CA VAL A 333 1.23 -11.26 -16.13
C VAL A 333 1.90 -12.59 -16.44
N THR A 334 2.46 -12.71 -17.64
CA THR A 334 3.26 -13.88 -18.02
C THR A 334 4.59 -13.91 -17.28
N LYS A 335 5.22 -15.08 -17.21
CA LYS A 335 6.58 -15.20 -16.63
C LYS A 335 7.59 -14.28 -17.32
N ALA A 336 7.49 -14.10 -18.63
CA ALA A 336 8.37 -13.22 -19.40
C ALA A 336 8.15 -11.75 -19.03
N GLN A 337 6.89 -11.31 -18.91
CA GLN A 337 6.56 -9.96 -18.44
C GLN A 337 7.06 -9.73 -17.00
N ALA A 338 6.81 -10.69 -16.10
CA ALA A 338 7.30 -10.63 -14.73
C ALA A 338 8.82 -10.45 -14.68
N GLN A 339 9.56 -11.24 -15.48
CA GLN A 339 11.02 -11.14 -15.54
C GLN A 339 11.49 -9.80 -16.09
N ALA A 340 10.85 -9.27 -17.12
CA ALA A 340 11.20 -7.96 -17.71
C ALA A 340 10.98 -6.77 -16.76
N MET A 341 10.15 -6.91 -15.71
CA MET A 341 9.90 -5.86 -14.74
C MET A 341 11.09 -5.58 -13.82
N TRP A 342 11.89 -6.61 -13.51
CA TRP A 342 12.97 -6.50 -12.53
C TRP A 342 14.38 -6.77 -13.09
N GLN A 343 14.46 -7.26 -14.34
CA GLN A 343 15.69 -7.41 -15.11
C GLN A 343 15.56 -6.58 -16.40
N PRO A 344 15.70 -5.25 -16.31
CA PRO A 344 15.58 -4.35 -17.46
C PRO A 344 16.76 -4.44 -18.42
#